data_1fa05721490cd8ae09cfa5a8e8a421ff
#
_entry.id   1fa05721490cd8ae09cfa5a8e8a421ff
#
_cell.length_a   1.000
_cell.length_b   1.000
_cell.length_c   1.000
_cell.angle_alpha   90.00
_cell.angle_beta   90.00
_cell.angle_gamma   90.00
#
_symmetry.space_group_name_H-M   'P 1'
#
loop_
_entity.id
_entity.type
_entity.pdbx_description
1 polymer ?
#
loop_
_entity_poly.entity_id
_entity_poly.type
_entity_poly.pdbx_seq_one_letter_code
_entity_poly.pdbx_strand_id
1 'polypeptide(L)'
;MKILSIRQSWASLIVSGVKDVENRTWPTRYRGPVIIHASLRADDVSSEEIELRFGVRMPSELPLGGIVGITEIVDCVRPHPSKWYAVGHYAFVLKNSRPLPFAKWKGTQLLRDAPDELSSCSISINSRSRLSRKRGRAKRN
;
A
#
# COMPACT_ATOMS: atom_id res chain seq x y z
N MET A 1 -3.27 -11.35 7.52
CA MET A 1 -2.99 -10.08 6.84
C MET A 1 -1.49 -9.93 6.65
N LYS A 2 -1.09 -9.39 5.54
CA LYS A 2 0.33 -9.24 5.20
C LYS A 2 0.78 -7.80 5.36
N ILE A 3 2.10 -7.59 5.38
CA ILE A 3 2.72 -6.27 5.39
C ILE A 3 3.80 -6.24 4.31
N LEU A 4 3.93 -5.11 3.64
CA LEU A 4 4.86 -4.94 2.54
C LEU A 4 5.52 -3.57 2.65
N SER A 5 6.86 -3.53 2.63
CA SER A 5 7.60 -2.27 2.64
C SER A 5 7.79 -1.76 1.22
N ILE A 6 7.45 -0.50 1.02
CA ILE A 6 7.55 0.15 -0.28
C ILE A 6 8.23 1.49 -0.09
N ARG A 7 9.14 1.83 -0.99
CA ARG A 7 9.83 3.11 -0.92
C ARG A 7 8.91 4.26 -1.26
N GLN A 8 9.10 5.39 -0.61
CA GLN A 8 8.48 6.62 -1.05
C GLN A 8 9.20 7.07 -2.32
N SER A 9 8.60 7.68 -3.21
CA SER A 9 7.22 8.27 -3.26
C SER A 9 6.11 7.28 -3.57
N TRP A 10 6.46 6.05 -3.91
CA TRP A 10 5.50 5.06 -4.40
C TRP A 10 4.49 4.65 -3.35
N ALA A 11 4.92 4.54 -2.09
CA ALA A 11 4.02 4.13 -1.00
C ALA A 11 2.83 5.08 -0.87
N SER A 12 3.08 6.39 -0.91
CA SER A 12 2.00 7.37 -0.81
C SER A 12 1.06 7.33 -2.00
N LEU A 13 1.57 7.08 -3.18
CA LEU A 13 0.74 6.96 -4.38
C LEU A 13 -0.16 5.72 -4.29
N ILE A 14 0.33 4.65 -3.71
CA ILE A 14 -0.47 3.44 -3.54
C ILE A 14 -1.59 3.68 -2.54
N VAL A 15 -1.27 4.21 -1.36
CA VAL A 15 -2.30 4.34 -0.32
C VAL A 15 -3.33 5.41 -0.66
N SER A 16 -2.99 6.37 -1.52
CA SER A 16 -3.96 7.35 -2.01
C SER A 16 -4.86 6.79 -3.10
N GLY A 17 -4.58 5.59 -3.59
CA GLY A 17 -5.36 4.97 -4.64
C GLY A 17 -4.96 5.38 -6.05
N VAL A 18 -3.97 6.24 -6.19
CA VAL A 18 -3.53 6.74 -7.50
C VAL A 18 -2.74 5.67 -8.26
N LYS A 19 -1.82 4.99 -7.56
CA LYS A 19 -1.01 3.94 -8.16
C LYS A 19 -1.67 2.59 -7.86
N ASP A 20 -2.11 1.92 -8.90
CA ASP A 20 -2.97 0.74 -8.78
C ASP A 20 -2.23 -0.59 -8.97
N VAL A 21 -0.93 -0.57 -9.14
CA VAL A 21 -0.11 -1.79 -9.17
C VAL A 21 1.19 -1.55 -8.42
N GLU A 22 1.72 -2.63 -7.84
CA GLU A 22 3.05 -2.64 -7.25
C GLU A 22 3.90 -3.61 -8.05
N ASN A 23 5.08 -3.17 -8.49
CA ASN A 23 5.95 -3.96 -9.35
C ASN A 23 6.97 -4.73 -8.52
N ARG A 24 7.02 -6.04 -8.71
CA ARG A 24 7.99 -6.90 -8.04
C ARG A 24 8.59 -7.88 -9.04
N THR A 25 9.79 -8.34 -8.74
CA THR A 25 10.47 -9.31 -9.61
C THR A 25 10.04 -10.75 -9.30
N TRP A 26 9.20 -10.94 -8.29
CA TRP A 26 8.72 -12.24 -7.84
C TRP A 26 7.19 -12.21 -7.76
N PRO A 27 6.52 -13.35 -8.04
CA PRO A 27 5.05 -13.40 -7.98
C PRO A 27 4.56 -13.70 -6.56
N THR A 28 3.25 -13.50 -6.36
CA THR A 28 2.61 -13.92 -5.12
C THR A 28 1.29 -14.60 -5.40
N ARG A 29 0.95 -15.59 -4.59
CA ARG A 29 -0.37 -16.20 -4.61
C ARG A 29 -1.30 -15.56 -3.59
N TYR A 30 -0.75 -14.69 -2.74
CA TYR A 30 -1.55 -14.07 -1.70
C TYR A 30 -2.59 -13.13 -2.30
N ARG A 31 -3.82 -13.22 -1.83
CA ARG A 31 -4.90 -12.29 -2.15
C ARG A 31 -5.49 -11.85 -0.83
N GLY A 32 -5.72 -10.55 -0.71
CA GLY A 32 -6.28 -10.01 0.52
C GLY A 32 -5.58 -8.73 0.96
N PRO A 33 -5.90 -8.25 2.17
CA PRO A 33 -5.39 -6.97 2.65
C PRO A 33 -3.90 -7.01 2.96
N VAL A 34 -3.24 -5.89 2.67
CA VAL A 34 -1.79 -5.70 2.89
C VAL A 34 -1.57 -4.34 3.51
N ILE A 35 -0.91 -4.33 4.66
CA ILE A 35 -0.47 -3.09 5.29
C ILE A 35 0.72 -2.56 4.50
N ILE A 36 0.69 -1.27 4.17
CA ILE A 36 1.78 -0.64 3.44
C ILE A 36 2.68 0.11 4.42
N HIS A 37 3.94 -0.29 4.43
CA HIS A 37 4.99 0.32 5.23
C HIS A 37 5.88 1.15 4.32
N ALA A 38 6.06 2.43 4.63
CA ALA A 38 6.98 3.27 3.86
C ALA A 38 8.39 3.04 4.39
N SER A 39 9.29 2.60 3.53
CA SER A 39 10.65 2.28 3.91
C SER A 39 11.38 3.51 4.44
N LEU A 40 12.43 3.27 5.24
CA LEU A 40 13.27 4.36 5.73
C LEU A 40 14.00 5.08 4.61
N ARG A 41 14.28 4.39 3.53
CA ARG A 41 15.01 4.93 2.40
C ARG A 41 14.05 5.24 1.26
N ALA A 42 14.04 6.49 0.80
CA ALA A 42 13.22 6.89 -0.33
C ALA A 42 13.85 6.40 -1.63
N ASP A 43 13.02 6.30 -2.67
CA ASP A 43 13.51 6.01 -4.02
C ASP A 43 14.24 7.24 -4.57
N ASP A 44 15.08 7.02 -5.55
CA ASP A 44 15.87 8.10 -6.15
C ASP A 44 15.04 8.99 -7.08
N VAL A 45 13.86 8.53 -7.49
CA VAL A 45 12.99 9.29 -8.37
C VAL A 45 12.32 10.40 -7.56
N SER A 46 12.48 11.65 -7.99
CA SER A 46 11.94 12.80 -7.24
C SER A 46 10.44 12.95 -7.46
N SER A 47 9.79 13.67 -6.53
CA SER A 47 8.37 14.00 -6.68
C SER A 47 8.13 14.77 -7.97
N GLU A 48 9.01 15.72 -8.31
CA GLU A 48 8.87 16.50 -9.54
C GLU A 48 8.91 15.62 -10.78
N GLU A 49 9.79 14.63 -10.79
CA GLU A 49 9.89 13.72 -11.93
C GLU A 49 8.64 12.87 -12.07
N ILE A 50 8.10 12.41 -10.95
CA ILE A 50 6.88 11.60 -10.96
C ILE A 50 5.71 12.44 -11.46
N GLU A 51 5.60 13.68 -11.00
CA GLU A 51 4.53 14.58 -11.45
C GLU A 51 4.60 14.82 -12.96
N LEU A 52 5.80 15.03 -13.47
CA LEU A 52 5.97 15.27 -14.90
C LEU A 52 5.66 14.03 -15.72
N ARG A 53 6.17 12.89 -15.30
CA ARG A 53 6.01 11.65 -16.08
C ARG A 53 4.61 11.08 -16.05
N PHE A 54 3.92 11.20 -14.93
CA PHE A 54 2.64 10.52 -14.75
C PHE A 54 1.46 11.46 -14.65
N GLY A 55 1.69 12.77 -14.63
CA GLY A 55 0.61 13.73 -14.60
C GLY A 55 -0.17 13.74 -13.29
N VAL A 56 0.50 13.47 -12.19
CA VAL A 56 -0.14 13.41 -10.88
C VAL A 56 0.46 14.48 -9.96
N ARG A 57 -0.22 14.76 -8.86
CA ARG A 57 0.29 15.68 -7.84
C ARG A 57 0.78 14.87 -6.64
N MET A 58 1.99 15.15 -6.21
CA MET A 58 2.58 14.47 -5.06
C MET A 58 2.31 15.27 -3.79
N PRO A 59 2.10 14.59 -2.65
CA PRO A 59 1.96 15.29 -1.38
C PRO A 59 3.29 15.96 -0.99
N SER A 60 3.20 17.03 -0.19
CA SER A 60 4.38 17.76 0.24
C SER A 60 5.20 16.97 1.25
N GLU A 61 4.57 16.08 2.01
CA GLU A 61 5.26 15.25 2.99
C GLU A 61 5.16 13.80 2.60
N LEU A 62 6.30 13.12 2.69
CA LEU A 62 6.40 11.69 2.36
C LEU A 62 7.03 11.00 3.57
N PRO A 63 6.20 10.56 4.53
CA PRO A 63 6.75 9.97 5.75
C PRO A 63 7.52 8.68 5.46
N LEU A 64 8.57 8.47 6.23
CA LEU A 64 9.47 7.32 6.08
C LEU A 64 9.51 6.52 7.37
N GLY A 65 9.74 5.22 7.22
CA GLY A 65 9.99 4.36 8.38
C GLY A 65 8.76 4.02 9.20
N GLY A 66 7.61 3.88 8.56
CA GLY A 66 6.41 3.54 9.29
C GLY A 66 5.25 3.14 8.39
N ILE A 67 4.17 2.76 9.03
CA ILE A 67 2.94 2.37 8.34
C ILE A 67 2.25 3.62 7.83
N VAL A 68 1.84 3.59 6.57
CA VAL A 68 1.18 4.75 5.93
C VAL A 68 -0.21 4.42 5.41
N GLY A 69 -0.56 3.15 5.29
CA GLY A 69 -1.88 2.81 4.79
C GLY A 69 -2.08 1.33 4.61
N ILE A 70 -3.15 0.99 3.89
CA ILE A 70 -3.52 -0.38 3.61
C ILE A 70 -4.06 -0.47 2.18
N THR A 71 -3.85 -1.60 1.55
CA THR A 71 -4.40 -1.89 0.24
C THR A 71 -4.82 -3.36 0.21
N GLU A 72 -5.35 -3.80 -0.91
CA GLU A 72 -5.72 -5.19 -1.09
C GLU A 72 -5.11 -5.70 -2.38
N ILE A 73 -4.38 -6.82 -2.32
CA ILE A 73 -3.90 -7.50 -3.53
C ILE A 73 -5.04 -8.35 -4.05
N VAL A 74 -5.51 -8.03 -5.25
CA VAL A 74 -6.63 -8.77 -5.87
C VAL A 74 -6.17 -9.64 -7.02
N ASP A 75 -4.97 -9.43 -7.54
CA ASP A 75 -4.44 -10.24 -8.63
C ASP A 75 -2.91 -10.06 -8.69
N CYS A 76 -2.26 -10.95 -9.42
CA CYS A 76 -0.82 -10.86 -9.67
C CYS A 76 -0.59 -11.35 -11.10
N VAL A 77 -0.26 -10.44 -12.00
CA VAL A 77 -0.18 -10.73 -13.43
C VAL A 77 1.05 -10.12 -14.06
N ARG A 78 1.35 -10.57 -15.27
CA ARG A 78 2.44 -10.07 -16.10
C ARG A 78 2.09 -10.36 -17.55
N PRO A 79 1.93 -9.33 -18.43
CA PRO A 79 2.06 -7.89 -18.15
C PRO A 79 0.76 -7.30 -17.61
N HIS A 80 0.73 -5.97 -17.45
CA HIS A 80 -0.45 -5.25 -16.99
C HIS A 80 -0.54 -3.91 -17.74
N PRO A 81 -1.77 -3.43 -18.07
CA PRO A 81 -1.91 -2.20 -18.87
C PRO A 81 -1.79 -0.89 -18.09
N SER A 82 -1.68 -0.93 -16.77
CA SER A 82 -1.58 0.29 -15.96
C SER A 82 -0.35 1.10 -16.38
N LYS A 83 -0.48 2.42 -16.38
CA LYS A 83 0.65 3.32 -16.63
C LYS A 83 1.73 3.18 -15.56
N TRP A 84 1.39 2.61 -14.41
CA TRP A 84 2.32 2.41 -13.32
C TRP A 84 3.10 1.10 -13.43
N TYR A 85 2.74 0.26 -14.40
CA TYR A 85 3.39 -1.03 -14.56
C TYR A 85 4.80 -0.87 -15.15
N ALA A 86 5.75 -1.59 -14.57
CA ALA A 86 7.12 -1.64 -15.08
C ALA A 86 7.32 -2.92 -15.88
N VAL A 87 7.69 -2.77 -17.15
CA VAL A 87 7.83 -3.91 -18.07
C VAL A 87 8.80 -4.94 -17.50
N GLY A 88 8.42 -6.21 -17.57
CA GLY A 88 9.23 -7.33 -17.09
C GLY A 88 8.97 -7.71 -15.65
N HIS A 89 8.23 -6.89 -14.91
CA HIS A 89 7.90 -7.19 -13.51
C HIS A 89 6.56 -7.91 -13.40
N TYR A 90 6.32 -8.48 -12.22
CA TYR A 90 4.98 -8.93 -11.85
C TYR A 90 4.22 -7.74 -11.30
N ALA A 91 2.99 -7.56 -11.73
CA ALA A 91 2.12 -6.51 -11.22
C ALA A 91 1.23 -7.10 -10.13
N PHE A 92 1.42 -6.64 -8.90
CA PHE A 92 0.46 -6.92 -7.83
C PHE A 92 -0.67 -5.91 -8.04
N VAL A 93 -1.83 -6.39 -8.43
CA VAL A 93 -2.96 -5.52 -8.75
C VAL A 93 -3.66 -5.14 -7.45
N LEU A 94 -3.80 -3.83 -7.23
CA LEU A 94 -4.22 -3.28 -5.95
C LEU A 94 -5.60 -2.63 -6.06
N LYS A 95 -6.42 -2.82 -5.03
CA LYS A 95 -7.72 -2.16 -4.90
C LYS A 95 -7.97 -1.81 -3.45
N ASN A 96 -8.96 -0.95 -3.24
CA ASN A 96 -9.43 -0.58 -1.90
C ASN A 96 -8.32 0.01 -1.05
N SER A 97 -7.44 0.77 -1.69
CA SER A 97 -6.34 1.43 -0.99
C SER A 97 -6.84 2.60 -0.19
N ARG A 98 -6.24 2.82 0.98
CA ARG A 98 -6.53 4.02 1.76
C ARG A 98 -5.38 4.31 2.71
N PRO A 99 -5.14 5.61 3.01
CA PRO A 99 -4.13 5.97 3.98
C PRO A 99 -4.60 5.63 5.39
N LEU A 100 -3.65 5.40 6.28
CA LEU A 100 -3.86 5.25 7.71
C LEU A 100 -2.99 6.29 8.42
N PRO A 101 -3.33 6.66 9.66
CA PRO A 101 -2.45 7.52 10.43
C PRO A 101 -1.06 6.91 10.52
N PHE A 102 -0.03 7.73 10.37
CA PHE A 102 1.34 7.25 10.38
C PHE A 102 1.67 6.60 11.71
N ALA A 103 2.27 5.41 11.67
CA ALA A 103 2.74 4.72 12.86
C ALA A 103 4.15 4.22 12.59
N LYS A 104 5.11 4.71 13.38
CA LYS A 104 6.49 4.27 13.23
C LYS A 104 6.57 2.76 13.39
N TRP A 105 7.24 2.11 12.46
CA TRP A 105 7.32 0.65 12.46
C TRP A 105 8.55 0.21 11.69
N LYS A 106 9.17 -0.86 12.15
CA LYS A 106 10.33 -1.42 11.46
C LYS A 106 9.87 -2.15 10.21
N GLY A 107 10.54 -1.87 9.10
CA GLY A 107 10.19 -2.48 7.82
C GLY A 107 10.59 -3.94 7.74
N THR A 108 10.11 -4.59 6.70
CA THR A 108 10.38 -6.00 6.44
C THR A 108 10.63 -6.18 4.95
N GLN A 109 11.32 -7.24 4.59
CA GLN A 109 11.52 -7.60 3.20
C GLN A 109 10.43 -8.56 2.77
N LEU A 110 10.08 -8.52 1.50
CA LEU A 110 9.08 -9.37 0.90
C LEU A 110 7.71 -9.15 1.55
N LEU A 111 6.78 -10.01 1.22
CA LEU A 111 5.43 -9.96 1.74
C LEU A 111 5.37 -10.87 2.96
N ARG A 112 5.27 -10.29 4.14
CA ARG A 112 5.33 -11.04 5.41
C ARG A 112 4.00 -10.99 6.12
N ASP A 113 3.80 -11.90 7.07
CA ASP A 113 2.65 -11.83 7.94
C ASP A 113 2.79 -10.63 8.86
N ALA A 114 1.72 -9.87 8.99
CA ALA A 114 1.70 -8.74 9.90
C ALA A 114 1.60 -9.28 11.34
N PRO A 115 2.32 -8.66 12.31
CA PRO A 115 2.18 -9.05 13.70
C PRO A 115 0.74 -8.90 14.18
N ASP A 116 0.35 -9.71 15.17
CA ASP A 116 -1.01 -9.72 15.67
C ASP A 116 -1.51 -8.34 16.08
N GLU A 117 -0.68 -7.58 16.76
CA GLU A 117 -1.05 -6.22 17.20
C GLU A 117 -1.41 -5.31 16.04
N LEU A 118 -0.72 -5.41 14.92
CA LEU A 118 -1.05 -4.63 13.73
C LEU A 118 -2.33 -5.11 13.08
N SER A 119 -2.51 -6.42 13.04
CA SER A 119 -3.72 -6.99 12.47
C SER A 119 -4.95 -6.51 13.22
N SER A 120 -4.90 -6.46 14.53
CA SER A 120 -6.00 -5.96 15.34
C SER A 120 -6.32 -4.50 15.03
N CYS A 121 -5.30 -3.65 14.98
CA CYS A 121 -5.50 -2.24 14.63
C CYS A 121 -6.09 -2.08 13.24
N SER A 122 -5.58 -2.84 12.28
CA SER A 122 -6.05 -2.76 10.91
C SER A 122 -7.47 -3.25 10.78
N ILE A 123 -7.83 -4.28 11.51
CA ILE A 123 -9.18 -4.81 11.50
C ILE A 123 -10.16 -3.77 12.04
N SER A 124 -9.82 -3.09 13.12
CA SER A 124 -10.65 -2.03 13.67
C SER A 124 -10.90 -0.94 12.64
N ILE A 125 -9.87 -0.52 11.94
CA ILE A 125 -9.99 0.50 10.91
C ILE A 125 -10.84 -0.01 9.76
N ASN A 126 -10.66 -1.25 9.35
CA ASN A 126 -11.48 -1.84 8.32
C ASN A 126 -12.95 -1.90 8.72
N SER A 127 -13.21 -2.27 9.95
CA SER A 127 -14.58 -2.32 10.44
C SER A 127 -15.24 -0.97 10.32
N ARG A 128 -14.54 0.11 10.72
CA ARG A 128 -15.12 1.43 10.59
C ARG A 128 -15.39 1.82 9.16
N SER A 129 -14.48 1.51 8.26
CA SER A 129 -14.68 1.86 6.88
C SER A 129 -15.84 1.09 6.28
N ARG A 130 -16.09 -0.11 6.76
CA ARG A 130 -17.26 -0.84 6.28
C ARG A 130 -18.50 -0.50 7.03
N LEU A 131 -18.33 0.04 8.25
CA LEU A 131 -19.47 0.43 8.99
C LEU A 131 -20.09 1.65 8.53
N SER A 132 -19.39 2.38 7.73
CA SER A 132 -20.18 3.31 7.01
C SER A 132 -21.30 2.53 6.41
N ARG A 133 -21.26 1.24 6.57
CA ARG A 133 -22.31 0.40 6.14
C ARG A 133 -22.93 -0.35 7.27
N LYS A 134 -22.37 -0.48 8.35
CA LYS A 134 -23.03 -1.14 9.40
C LYS A 134 -22.79 -0.57 10.73
N ARG A 135 -22.27 -0.44 11.27
CA ARG A 135 -22.04 -0.31 12.46
C ARG A 135 -22.25 -0.21 12.94
N GLY A 136 -22.23 -0.54 12.87
CA GLY A 136 -22.13 -0.76 13.51
C GLY A 136 -21.88 -1.58 13.94
N ARG A 137 -21.69 -2.11 14.01
CA ARG A 137 -21.31 -2.89 14.74
C ARG A 137 -20.52 -2.66 15.46
N ALA A 138 -20.34 -2.29 15.62
CA ALA A 138 -19.77 -2.11 16.23
C ALA A 138 -19.16 -2.31 16.53
N LYS A 139 -18.61 -2.48 16.64
CA LYS A 139 -17.94 -2.72 16.89
C LYS A 139 -17.28 -3.08 16.96
N ARG A 140 -17.05 -3.42 16.91
CA ARG A 140 -16.39 -3.93 17.04
C ARG A 140 -15.70 -3.58 17.18
N ASN A 141 -15.45 -3.27 17.14
CA ASN A 141 -14.92 -3.08 17.18
C ASN A 141 -14.79 -3.07 17.45
#